data_41de00401734a1d77f13f2aefe1509be
#
_entry.id   41de00401734a1d77f13f2aefe1509be
#
_cell.length_a   1.000
_cell.length_b   1.000
_cell.length_c   1.000
_cell.angle_alpha   90.00
_cell.angle_beta   90.00
_cell.angle_gamma   90.00
#
_symmetry.space_group_name_H-M   'P 1'
#
loop_
_entity.id
_entity.type
_entity.pdbx_description
1 polymer ?
#
loop_
_entity_poly.entity_id
_entity_poly.type
_entity_poly.pdbx_seq_one_letter_code
_entity_poly.pdbx_strand_id
1 'polypeptide(L)'
;MKLFHTLSHAILALFIASITTACGGGSEPSTQEAPALQNPTKKEQTSVTQIPSEIKSLLAKNTCLGCHKMDSKLIGPSFLSIAQKGYTQKKLVQLIKEPVPENWPDYPPMAPMAWIEDEQLEAMSSWIASLPQE
;
A
#
# COMPACT_ATOMS: atom_id res chain seq x y z
N MET A 1 0.05 -3.61 47.77
CA MET A 1 1.51 -3.73 47.86
C MET A 1 2.08 -3.02 46.67
N LYS A 2 2.42 -1.73 46.86
CA LYS A 2 3.79 -1.22 47.08
C LYS A 2 4.61 -1.36 45.80
N LEU A 3 4.77 -0.21 45.05
CA LEU A 3 5.96 0.63 45.16
C LEU A 3 7.22 -0.06 44.61
N PHE A 4 7.73 0.44 43.55
CA PHE A 4 9.16 0.71 43.32
C PHE A 4 9.23 1.61 42.06
N HIS A 5 9.45 2.79 42.24
CA HIS A 5 10.58 3.70 42.47
C HIS A 5 10.90 4.35 41.15
N THR A 6 10.45 5.56 41.03
CA THR A 6 11.25 6.82 41.02
C THR A 6 12.72 6.60 41.39
N LEU A 7 13.53 7.05 40.51
CA LEU A 7 14.86 7.64 40.50
C LEU A 7 15.56 7.21 39.24
N SER A 8 15.88 8.08 38.35
CA SER A 8 17.11 8.79 38.43
C SER A 8 17.06 10.02 37.53
N HIS A 9 17.10 11.10 38.21
CA HIS A 9 17.41 12.41 37.67
C HIS A 9 18.91 12.54 37.45
N ALA A 10 19.24 13.39 36.51
CA ALA A 10 20.46 14.15 36.43
C ALA A 10 21.75 13.41 36.08
N ILE A 11 22.34 13.92 35.13
CA ILE A 11 23.75 14.23 34.88
C ILE A 11 23.84 14.40 33.35
N LEU A 12 24.29 15.38 32.75
CA LEU A 12 25.03 16.57 33.08
C LEU A 12 25.15 17.38 31.77
N ALA A 13 24.95 18.61 31.91
CA ALA A 13 25.25 19.62 30.93
C ALA A 13 26.74 19.66 30.58
N LEU A 14 27.04 20.42 29.55
CA LEU A 14 28.32 20.90 29.06
C LEU A 14 29.02 20.01 28.03
N PHE A 15 28.96 20.44 26.80
CA PHE A 15 30.16 20.87 26.06
C PHE A 15 29.76 21.92 25.01
N ILE A 16 30.15 23.12 25.37
CA ILE A 16 30.32 24.30 24.50
C ILE A 16 31.67 24.13 23.75
N ALA A 17 31.65 24.39 22.48
CA ALA A 17 32.75 25.07 21.78
C ALA A 17 32.43 25.14 20.29
N SER A 18 31.99 26.24 19.91
CA SER A 18 32.46 27.21 18.90
C SER A 18 33.62 26.75 18.02
N ILE A 19 33.43 26.70 16.72
CA ILE A 19 34.46 27.15 15.77
C ILE A 19 33.72 27.84 14.62
N THR A 20 33.88 29.15 14.61
CA THR A 20 33.70 30.04 13.47
C THR A 20 34.87 29.87 12.54
N THR A 21 34.69 29.81 11.26
CA THR A 21 35.59 30.40 10.30
C THR A 21 34.88 30.72 9.01
N ALA A 22 34.91 31.96 8.71
CA ALA A 22 34.45 32.66 7.53
C ALA A 22 35.43 32.49 6.36
N CYS A 23 34.91 32.73 5.19
CA CYS A 23 35.44 33.40 3.99
C CYS A 23 34.76 32.80 2.78
N GLY A 24 34.05 33.45 1.90
CA GLY A 24 34.25 34.78 1.36
C GLY A 24 34.28 34.68 -0.15
N GLY A 25 33.47 35.49 -0.85
CA GLY A 25 33.47 35.62 -2.32
C GLY A 25 32.11 35.32 -2.94
N GLY A 26 31.36 36.17 -3.20
CA GLY A 26 31.06 37.33 -3.97
C GLY A 26 30.77 37.00 -5.43
N SER A 27 29.52 37.10 -5.84
CA SER A 27 29.02 37.79 -7.05
C SER A 27 27.52 37.58 -7.22
N GLU A 28 26.79 38.66 -7.17
CA GLU A 28 25.43 38.86 -7.60
C GLU A 28 25.37 39.12 -9.11
N PRO A 29 24.16 39.38 -9.63
CA PRO A 29 22.97 38.56 -9.77
C PRO A 29 22.63 38.35 -11.26
N SER A 30 22.05 37.28 -11.61
CA SER A 30 21.38 37.17 -12.91
C SER A 30 19.93 36.75 -12.70
N THR A 31 19.06 37.72 -12.78
CA THR A 31 17.64 37.60 -12.99
C THR A 31 17.43 36.82 -14.30
N GLN A 32 17.03 35.59 -14.22
CA GLN A 32 16.37 34.88 -15.30
C GLN A 32 15.05 34.32 -14.82
N GLU A 33 14.05 34.99 -15.28
CA GLU A 33 12.66 34.63 -15.36
C GLU A 33 12.51 33.16 -15.76
N ALA A 34 12.01 32.33 -14.86
CA ALA A 34 11.71 30.93 -15.15
C ALA A 34 10.44 30.85 -15.98
N PRO A 35 10.46 30.20 -17.15
CA PRO A 35 9.24 29.86 -17.84
C PRO A 35 8.47 28.85 -16.98
N ALA A 36 7.19 29.15 -16.74
CA ALA A 36 6.24 28.22 -16.14
C ALA A 36 6.29 26.89 -16.88
N LEU A 37 6.92 25.90 -16.29
CA LEU A 37 6.82 24.51 -16.71
C LEU A 37 5.37 24.07 -16.48
N GLN A 38 4.61 24.13 -17.54
CA GLN A 38 3.37 23.40 -17.68
C GLN A 38 3.70 21.94 -17.45
N ASN A 39 3.27 21.45 -16.29
CA ASN A 39 3.29 20.05 -15.99
C ASN A 39 2.43 19.32 -17.04
N PRO A 40 3.00 18.56 -17.96
CA PRO A 40 2.19 17.73 -18.83
C PRO A 40 1.47 16.76 -17.91
N THR A 41 0.15 16.84 -17.91
CA THR A 41 -0.73 15.81 -17.36
C THR A 41 -0.25 14.47 -17.94
N LYS A 42 0.64 13.81 -17.23
CA LYS A 42 1.01 12.44 -17.48
C LYS A 42 -0.30 11.66 -17.37
N LYS A 43 -0.91 11.36 -18.50
CA LYS A 43 -1.91 10.31 -18.58
C LYS A 43 -1.24 9.12 -17.91
N GLU A 44 -1.67 8.83 -16.71
CA GLU A 44 -1.30 7.66 -15.96
C GLU A 44 -1.70 6.48 -16.84
N GLN A 45 -0.73 6.02 -17.61
CA GLN A 45 -0.78 4.70 -18.20
C GLN A 45 -0.73 3.76 -16.99
N THR A 46 -1.91 3.43 -16.49
CA THR A 46 -2.09 2.43 -15.46
C THR A 46 -1.49 1.15 -16.04
N SER A 47 -0.25 0.93 -15.71
CA SER A 47 0.40 -0.35 -15.98
C SER A 47 -0.45 -1.40 -15.27
N VAL A 48 -1.08 -2.26 -16.04
CA VAL A 48 -1.97 -3.35 -15.58
C VAL A 48 -1.33 -4.20 -14.47
N THR A 49 -0.05 -4.04 -14.28
CA THR A 49 0.79 -4.81 -13.34
C THR A 49 0.92 -4.16 -11.95
N GLN A 50 0.39 -2.95 -11.72
CA GLN A 50 0.55 -2.28 -10.42
C GLN A 50 -0.77 -2.17 -9.68
N ILE A 51 -0.74 -2.62 -8.41
CA ILE A 51 -1.86 -2.43 -7.48
C ILE A 51 -1.89 -0.95 -7.07
N PRO A 52 -3.00 -0.21 -7.24
CA PRO A 52 -3.13 1.16 -6.74
C PRO A 52 -2.79 1.25 -5.25
N SER A 53 -2.13 2.33 -4.83
CA SER A 53 -1.63 2.48 -3.45
C SER A 53 -2.72 2.32 -2.38
N GLU A 54 -3.91 2.85 -2.63
CA GLU A 54 -5.09 2.71 -1.77
C GLU A 54 -5.52 1.25 -1.62
N ILE A 55 -5.70 0.56 -2.74
CA ILE A 55 -6.07 -0.85 -2.76
C ILE A 55 -4.99 -1.71 -2.11
N LYS A 56 -3.71 -1.42 -2.40
CA LYS A 56 -2.58 -2.12 -1.76
C LYS A 56 -2.62 -1.99 -0.24
N SER A 57 -2.96 -0.81 0.28
CA SER A 57 -3.10 -0.58 1.72
C SER A 57 -4.24 -1.39 2.32
N LEU A 58 -5.40 -1.46 1.66
CA LEU A 58 -6.54 -2.28 2.08
C LEU A 58 -6.20 -3.77 2.06
N LEU A 59 -5.58 -4.25 0.98
CA LEU A 59 -5.16 -5.65 0.85
C LEU A 59 -4.13 -6.04 1.91
N ALA A 60 -3.18 -5.14 2.24
CA ALA A 60 -2.18 -5.38 3.28
C ALA A 60 -2.81 -5.40 4.67
N LYS A 61 -3.68 -4.42 4.99
CA LYS A 61 -4.41 -4.34 6.25
C LYS A 61 -5.21 -5.61 6.53
N ASN A 62 -5.82 -6.17 5.50
CA ASN A 62 -6.66 -7.36 5.58
C ASN A 62 -5.88 -8.66 5.27
N THR A 63 -4.56 -8.62 5.31
CA THR A 63 -3.64 -9.77 5.13
C THR A 63 -3.72 -10.51 3.78
N CYS A 64 -4.46 -9.97 2.81
CA CYS A 64 -4.66 -10.61 1.49
C CYS A 64 -3.34 -10.86 0.75
N LEU A 65 -2.36 -9.93 0.88
CA LEU A 65 -1.06 -10.02 0.22
C LEU A 65 -0.16 -11.13 0.79
N GLY A 66 -0.52 -11.72 1.93
CA GLY A 66 0.15 -12.90 2.47
C GLY A 66 -0.08 -14.17 1.63
N CYS A 67 -1.21 -14.23 0.92
CA CYS A 67 -1.61 -15.39 0.13
C CYS A 67 -1.76 -15.10 -1.37
N HIS A 68 -2.02 -13.86 -1.77
CA HIS A 68 -2.26 -13.46 -3.16
C HIS A 68 -1.22 -12.47 -3.65
N LYS A 69 -0.77 -12.63 -4.89
CA LYS A 69 0.04 -11.67 -5.65
C LYS A 69 -0.74 -11.15 -6.84
N MET A 70 -0.20 -10.12 -7.51
CA MET A 70 -0.85 -9.53 -8.66
C MET A 70 -1.03 -10.54 -9.80
N ASP A 71 0.05 -11.18 -10.24
CA ASP A 71 0.17 -11.94 -11.48
C ASP A 71 0.72 -13.36 -11.32
N SER A 72 1.13 -13.74 -10.14
CA SER A 72 1.76 -15.04 -9.90
C SER A 72 1.14 -15.79 -8.72
N LYS A 73 1.19 -17.13 -8.79
CA LYS A 73 0.74 -18.01 -7.71
C LYS A 73 1.61 -17.78 -6.46
N LEU A 74 0.98 -17.71 -5.31
CA LEU A 74 1.63 -17.76 -4.00
C LEU A 74 1.01 -18.94 -3.21
N ILE A 75 0.28 -18.68 -2.15
CA ILE A 75 -0.55 -19.67 -1.45
C ILE A 75 -1.89 -19.80 -2.17
N GLY A 76 -2.50 -18.67 -2.49
CA GLY A 76 -3.73 -18.56 -3.27
C GLY A 76 -3.49 -18.23 -4.75
N PRO A 77 -4.56 -18.15 -5.56
CA PRO A 77 -4.50 -17.69 -6.94
C PRO A 77 -4.09 -16.22 -7.01
N SER A 78 -3.50 -15.80 -8.15
CA SER A 78 -3.20 -14.39 -8.39
C SER A 78 -4.48 -13.56 -8.56
N PHE A 79 -4.40 -12.24 -8.33
CA PHE A 79 -5.54 -11.36 -8.58
C PHE A 79 -5.96 -11.38 -10.05
N LEU A 80 -5.01 -11.46 -10.99
CA LEU A 80 -5.32 -11.64 -12.41
C LEU A 80 -6.08 -12.96 -12.67
N SER A 81 -5.65 -14.07 -12.08
CA SER A 81 -6.35 -15.35 -12.23
C SER A 81 -7.76 -15.31 -11.64
N ILE A 82 -7.97 -14.56 -10.55
CA ILE A 82 -9.30 -14.35 -9.97
C ILE A 82 -10.17 -13.54 -10.92
N ALA A 83 -9.63 -12.45 -11.51
CA ALA A 83 -10.35 -11.61 -12.46
C ALA A 83 -10.76 -12.40 -13.72
N GLN A 84 -9.89 -13.29 -14.20
CA GLN A 84 -10.17 -14.15 -15.37
C GLN A 84 -11.36 -15.11 -15.18
N LYS A 85 -11.81 -15.32 -13.94
CA LYS A 85 -13.08 -16.05 -13.69
C LYS A 85 -14.33 -15.23 -14.06
N GLY A 86 -14.18 -13.92 -14.35
CA GLY A 86 -15.30 -13.06 -14.73
C GLY A 86 -16.34 -12.84 -13.61
N TYR A 87 -15.93 -12.95 -12.36
CA TYR A 87 -16.85 -12.72 -11.24
C TYR A 87 -17.23 -11.23 -11.16
N THR A 88 -18.50 -10.98 -10.88
CA THR A 88 -18.96 -9.62 -10.54
C THR A 88 -18.39 -9.17 -9.20
N GLN A 89 -18.31 -7.85 -8.97
CA GLN A 89 -17.94 -7.29 -7.67
C GLN A 89 -18.71 -7.93 -6.52
N LYS A 90 -20.05 -8.01 -6.65
CA LYS A 90 -20.93 -8.63 -5.64
C LYS A 90 -20.55 -10.08 -5.36
N LYS A 91 -20.23 -10.85 -6.40
CA LYS A 91 -19.82 -12.24 -6.26
C LYS A 91 -18.48 -12.35 -5.56
N LEU A 92 -17.53 -11.45 -5.85
CA LEU A 92 -16.23 -11.40 -5.18
C LEU A 92 -16.39 -11.09 -3.68
N VAL A 93 -17.23 -10.11 -3.32
CA VAL A 93 -17.55 -9.82 -1.91
C VAL A 93 -18.06 -11.07 -1.21
N GLN A 94 -19.01 -11.78 -1.83
CA GLN A 94 -19.54 -13.03 -1.26
C GLN A 94 -18.43 -14.08 -1.10
N LEU A 95 -17.58 -14.28 -2.11
CA LEU A 95 -16.52 -15.29 -2.08
C LEU A 95 -15.41 -14.96 -1.08
N ILE A 96 -15.20 -13.69 -0.75
CA ILE A 96 -14.25 -13.30 0.32
C ILE A 96 -14.85 -13.62 1.68
N LYS A 97 -16.15 -13.35 1.89
CA LYS A 97 -16.85 -13.65 3.14
C LYS A 97 -17.07 -15.15 3.34
N GLU A 98 -17.41 -15.84 2.26
CA GLU A 98 -17.75 -17.26 2.24
C GLU A 98 -17.04 -17.94 1.05
N PRO A 99 -15.78 -18.32 1.19
CA PRO A 99 -15.02 -18.96 0.14
C PRO A 99 -15.61 -20.30 -0.26
N VAL A 100 -15.56 -20.60 -1.56
CA VAL A 100 -15.98 -21.88 -2.16
C VAL A 100 -14.72 -22.56 -2.70
N PRO A 101 -14.12 -23.51 -1.95
CA PRO A 101 -12.85 -24.16 -2.34
C PRO A 101 -12.88 -24.85 -3.70
N GLU A 102 -14.04 -25.33 -4.11
CA GLU A 102 -14.26 -26.02 -5.38
C GLU A 102 -13.97 -25.12 -6.60
N ASN A 103 -14.04 -23.81 -6.42
CA ASN A 103 -13.65 -22.88 -7.47
C ASN A 103 -12.14 -22.91 -7.78
N TRP A 104 -11.35 -23.44 -6.85
CA TRP A 104 -9.88 -23.43 -6.88
C TRP A 104 -9.30 -24.76 -6.34
N PRO A 105 -9.55 -25.89 -7.01
CA PRO A 105 -9.17 -27.23 -6.50
C PRO A 105 -7.68 -27.42 -6.32
N ASP A 106 -6.85 -26.65 -7.06
CA ASP A 106 -5.38 -26.74 -7.01
C ASP A 106 -4.74 -25.84 -5.93
N TYR A 107 -5.56 -25.25 -5.07
CA TYR A 107 -5.13 -24.33 -4.01
C TYR A 107 -5.69 -24.75 -2.66
N PRO A 108 -4.97 -24.44 -1.56
CA PRO A 108 -5.52 -24.63 -0.23
C PRO A 108 -6.77 -23.75 -0.03
N PRO A 109 -7.74 -24.20 0.78
CA PRO A 109 -8.93 -23.41 1.09
C PRO A 109 -8.56 -22.03 1.68
N MET A 110 -9.18 -20.98 1.15
CA MET A 110 -9.11 -19.64 1.73
C MET A 110 -9.95 -19.59 3.02
N ALA A 111 -9.45 -18.93 4.05
CA ALA A 111 -10.22 -18.69 5.27
C ALA A 111 -11.36 -17.67 5.00
N PRO A 112 -12.56 -17.86 5.58
CA PRO A 112 -13.62 -16.86 5.52
C PRO A 112 -13.20 -15.54 6.16
N MET A 113 -13.53 -14.42 5.51
CA MET A 113 -13.14 -13.08 5.97
C MET A 113 -14.37 -12.18 6.17
N ALA A 114 -15.43 -12.73 6.80
CA ALA A 114 -16.70 -12.04 7.03
C ALA A 114 -16.58 -10.83 8.00
N TRP A 115 -15.46 -10.69 8.68
CA TRP A 115 -15.16 -9.60 9.62
C TRP A 115 -14.68 -8.30 8.95
N ILE A 116 -14.38 -8.33 7.64
CA ILE A 116 -13.95 -7.14 6.90
C ILE A 116 -15.16 -6.23 6.64
N GLU A 117 -14.99 -4.94 6.88
CA GLU A 117 -15.99 -3.92 6.62
C GLU A 117 -16.43 -3.91 5.15
N ASP A 118 -17.74 -3.76 4.91
CA ASP A 118 -18.34 -3.86 3.57
C ASP A 118 -17.71 -2.87 2.58
N GLU A 119 -17.46 -1.61 2.98
CA GLU A 119 -16.83 -0.60 2.14
C GLU A 119 -15.44 -1.04 1.65
N GLN A 120 -14.65 -1.66 2.52
CA GLN A 120 -13.32 -2.17 2.16
C GLN A 120 -13.43 -3.36 1.20
N LEU A 121 -14.38 -4.26 1.44
CA LEU A 121 -14.66 -5.38 0.54
C LEU A 121 -15.10 -4.91 -0.84
N GLU A 122 -15.98 -3.93 -0.90
CA GLU A 122 -16.45 -3.34 -2.15
C GLU A 122 -15.32 -2.69 -2.94
N ALA A 123 -14.47 -1.90 -2.28
CA ALA A 123 -13.32 -1.26 -2.93
C ALA A 123 -12.35 -2.29 -3.51
N MET A 124 -11.95 -3.29 -2.72
CA MET A 124 -11.03 -4.34 -3.17
C MET A 124 -11.66 -5.20 -4.28
N SER A 125 -12.92 -5.58 -4.14
CA SER A 125 -13.65 -6.40 -5.12
C SER A 125 -13.90 -5.66 -6.43
N SER A 126 -14.21 -4.36 -6.37
CA SER A 126 -14.36 -3.51 -7.55
C SER A 126 -13.05 -3.45 -8.33
N TRP A 127 -11.94 -3.25 -7.64
CA TRP A 127 -10.63 -3.26 -8.28
C TRP A 127 -10.32 -4.61 -8.93
N ILE A 128 -10.51 -5.74 -8.23
CA ILE A 128 -10.28 -7.08 -8.81
C ILE A 128 -11.14 -7.29 -10.06
N ALA A 129 -12.42 -6.92 -10.00
CA ALA A 129 -13.34 -7.06 -11.14
C ALA A 129 -12.96 -6.16 -12.34
N SER A 130 -12.19 -5.10 -12.12
CA SER A 130 -11.72 -4.18 -13.16
C SER A 130 -10.42 -4.63 -13.84
N LEU A 131 -9.76 -5.67 -13.34
CA LEU A 131 -8.55 -6.21 -13.94
C LEU A 131 -8.86 -6.91 -15.27
N PRO A 132 -7.88 -7.00 -16.19
CA PRO A 132 -8.07 -7.69 -17.47
C PRO A 132 -8.53 -9.13 -17.29
N GLN A 133 -9.49 -9.52 -18.12
CA GLN A 133 -10.12 -10.84 -18.17
C GLN A 133 -9.76 -11.57 -19.47
N GLU A 134 -8.50 -11.45 -19.89
CA GLU A 134 -8.02 -12.12 -21.10
C GLU A 134 -7.83 -13.62 -20.93
#